data_37ae3e1aa7c7821c9d83da8ee2df18b0
#
_entry.id   37ae3e1aa7c7821c9d83da8ee2df18b0
#
_cell.length_a   1.000
_cell.length_b   1.000
_cell.length_c   1.000
_cell.angle_alpha   90.00
_cell.angle_beta   90.00
_cell.angle_gamma   90.00
#
_symmetry.space_group_name_H-M   'P 1'
#
loop_
_entity.id
_entity.type
_entity.pdbx_description
1 polymer ?
#
loop_
_entity_poly.entity_id
_entity_poly.type
_entity_poly.pdbx_seq_one_letter_code
_entity_poly.pdbx_strand_id
1 'polypeptide(L)'
;MASEMMEALMALCQEKHIDELYLIDRLEQSLAKSYAEILHLDFGARVTIDRATGRVYVYKLVPEGDINDETGEFDNFEEVDVTPKDASRIAAQHAKSEIAEIVRNSARQQIFEEFSQRVGDIITGTVLQTTPDFAFIKIREGVEAELPYFDQRRYPDERNERPAGERYIHNQRIRAIIVDVRDPNSNQPPIRGERQRPSIVVSRTHPDLIRRLFELEVPEVYEGVVEVRSVAREAGVRSKVAVSSLDDRLDPVGACVGPKGSRVRTVVSELRGERVDVVLWSDDPSRCVANALSPARVSRVIVDPENNYATVIVPDDQLSLAIGKEGQNAR
;
A
#
# COMPACT_ATOMS: atom_id res chain seq x y z
N MET A 1 -3.14 -42.21 -7.15
CA MET A 1 -3.88 -40.94 -6.83
C MET A 1 -3.47 -40.34 -5.50
N ALA A 2 -3.52 -41.05 -4.36
CA ALA A 2 -3.08 -40.47 -3.08
C ALA A 2 -1.56 -40.24 -3.02
N SER A 3 -0.73 -41.17 -3.54
CA SER A 3 0.72 -41.03 -3.68
C SER A 3 1.09 -39.88 -4.64
N GLU A 4 0.42 -39.75 -5.77
CA GLU A 4 0.63 -38.66 -6.71
C GLU A 4 0.31 -37.28 -6.13
N MET A 5 -0.69 -37.20 -5.23
CA MET A 5 -1.00 -35.97 -4.51
C MET A 5 0.16 -35.58 -3.57
N MET A 6 0.72 -36.54 -2.83
CA MET A 6 1.84 -36.26 -1.92
C MET A 6 3.11 -35.87 -2.68
N GLU A 7 3.41 -36.54 -3.81
CA GLU A 7 4.53 -36.19 -4.67
C GLU A 7 4.39 -34.75 -5.23
N ALA A 8 3.18 -34.38 -5.68
CA ALA A 8 2.89 -33.03 -6.15
C ALA A 8 3.00 -31.98 -5.03
N LEU A 9 2.57 -32.31 -3.80
CA LEU A 9 2.73 -31.47 -2.62
C LEU A 9 4.20 -31.23 -2.29
N MET A 10 5.01 -32.30 -2.23
CA MET A 10 6.44 -32.22 -1.95
C MET A 10 7.20 -31.41 -3.02
N ALA A 11 6.91 -31.64 -4.30
CA ALA A 11 7.48 -30.87 -5.40
C ALA A 11 7.16 -29.37 -5.26
N LEU A 12 5.93 -29.02 -4.87
CA LEU A 12 5.52 -27.64 -4.66
C LEU A 12 6.23 -27.01 -3.44
N CYS A 13 6.36 -27.77 -2.34
CA CYS A 13 7.10 -27.30 -1.15
C CYS A 13 8.55 -26.96 -1.52
N GLN A 14 9.21 -27.79 -2.31
CA GLN A 14 10.57 -27.54 -2.79
C GLN A 14 10.65 -26.32 -3.72
N GLU A 15 9.73 -26.22 -4.68
CA GLU A 15 9.71 -25.11 -5.63
C GLU A 15 9.45 -23.73 -4.96
N LYS A 16 8.58 -23.72 -3.95
CA LYS A 16 8.13 -22.48 -3.28
C LYS A 16 8.81 -22.22 -1.92
N HIS A 17 9.76 -23.10 -1.52
CA HIS A 17 10.45 -23.02 -0.24
C HIS A 17 9.48 -23.00 0.98
N ILE A 18 8.42 -23.80 0.93
CA ILE A 18 7.45 -23.97 2.01
C ILE A 18 7.83 -25.19 2.83
N ASP A 19 7.74 -25.08 4.16
CA ASP A 19 7.95 -26.21 5.04
C ASP A 19 6.85 -27.26 4.86
N GLU A 20 7.25 -28.52 4.63
CA GLU A 20 6.34 -29.65 4.38
C GLU A 20 5.45 -29.92 5.60
N LEU A 21 6.03 -29.87 6.81
CA LEU A 21 5.29 -30.11 8.05
C LEU A 21 4.20 -29.06 8.25
N TYR A 22 4.54 -27.81 8.02
CA TYR A 22 3.59 -26.71 8.11
C TYR A 22 2.44 -26.86 7.11
N LEU A 23 2.74 -27.25 5.86
CA LEU A 23 1.72 -27.46 4.84
C LEU A 23 0.75 -28.57 5.21
N ILE A 24 1.26 -29.72 5.67
CA ILE A 24 0.45 -30.88 6.05
C ILE A 24 -0.43 -30.54 7.27
N ASP A 25 0.12 -29.91 8.30
CA ASP A 25 -0.62 -29.50 9.48
C ASP A 25 -1.77 -28.54 9.13
N ARG A 26 -1.52 -27.56 8.27
CA ARG A 26 -2.56 -26.65 7.77
C ARG A 26 -3.64 -27.35 6.98
N LEU A 27 -3.27 -28.36 6.16
CA LEU A 27 -4.24 -29.16 5.43
C LEU A 27 -5.10 -30.02 6.39
N GLU A 28 -4.48 -30.66 7.37
CA GLU A 28 -5.20 -31.45 8.39
C GLU A 28 -6.20 -30.59 9.17
N GLN A 29 -5.79 -29.38 9.60
CA GLN A 29 -6.67 -28.42 10.30
C GLN A 29 -7.84 -27.95 9.44
N SER A 30 -7.59 -27.62 8.16
CA SER A 30 -8.63 -27.16 7.23
C SER A 30 -9.63 -28.27 6.92
N LEU A 31 -9.12 -29.49 6.69
CA LEU A 31 -9.95 -30.67 6.49
C LEU A 31 -10.76 -31.01 7.72
N ALA A 32 -10.19 -30.89 8.92
CA ALA A 32 -10.87 -31.12 10.18
C ALA A 32 -12.10 -30.21 10.33
N LYS A 33 -11.96 -28.92 10.04
CA LYS A 33 -13.08 -27.96 10.04
C LYS A 33 -14.15 -28.34 9.01
N SER A 34 -13.74 -28.65 7.78
CA SER A 34 -14.68 -29.03 6.71
C SER A 34 -15.45 -30.32 7.03
N TYR A 35 -14.77 -31.33 7.58
CA TYR A 35 -15.45 -32.58 7.97
C TYR A 35 -16.33 -32.41 9.20
N ALA A 36 -15.96 -31.57 10.15
CA ALA A 36 -16.83 -31.24 11.28
C ALA A 36 -18.15 -30.63 10.80
N GLU A 37 -18.12 -29.74 9.79
CA GLU A 37 -19.30 -29.14 9.17
C GLU A 37 -20.11 -30.16 8.35
N ILE A 38 -19.45 -30.94 7.48
CA ILE A 38 -20.11 -31.90 6.58
C ILE A 38 -20.81 -33.02 7.37
N LEU A 39 -20.15 -33.50 8.42
CA LEU A 39 -20.64 -34.61 9.25
C LEU A 39 -21.47 -34.14 10.45
N HIS A 40 -21.67 -32.82 10.61
CA HIS A 40 -22.39 -32.19 11.72
C HIS A 40 -21.90 -32.69 13.09
N LEU A 41 -20.58 -32.60 13.32
CA LEU A 41 -19.93 -33.04 14.55
C LEU A 41 -19.90 -31.93 15.60
N ASP A 42 -20.56 -32.13 16.73
CA ASP A 42 -20.73 -31.14 17.78
C ASP A 42 -19.42 -30.70 18.45
N PHE A 43 -18.45 -31.64 18.58
CA PHE A 43 -17.15 -31.39 19.23
C PHE A 43 -16.00 -31.33 18.24
N GLY A 44 -16.28 -31.28 16.94
CA GLY A 44 -15.26 -31.15 15.88
C GLY A 44 -14.72 -32.50 15.42
N ALA A 45 -13.73 -32.42 14.56
CA ALA A 45 -13.04 -33.56 13.97
C ALA A 45 -11.52 -33.41 14.09
N ARG A 46 -10.80 -34.52 14.14
CA ARG A 46 -9.38 -34.58 13.86
C ARG A 46 -9.15 -35.29 12.54
N VAL A 47 -8.28 -34.76 11.73
CA VAL A 47 -7.89 -35.36 10.46
C VAL A 47 -6.40 -35.62 10.47
N THR A 48 -6.00 -36.79 9.98
CA THR A 48 -4.57 -37.13 9.81
C THR A 48 -4.34 -37.60 8.38
N ILE A 49 -3.22 -37.17 7.79
CA ILE A 49 -2.78 -37.57 6.47
C ILE A 49 -1.54 -38.46 6.60
N ASP A 50 -1.66 -39.72 6.22
CA ASP A 50 -0.52 -40.64 6.16
C ASP A 50 0.46 -40.17 5.06
N ARG A 51 1.64 -39.77 5.48
CA ARG A 51 2.67 -39.21 4.57
C ARG A 51 3.20 -40.19 3.55
N ALA A 52 3.23 -41.49 3.89
CA ALA A 52 3.74 -42.52 2.99
C ALA A 52 2.74 -42.91 1.91
N THR A 53 1.45 -42.94 2.27
CA THR A 53 0.38 -43.43 1.39
C THR A 53 -0.51 -42.32 0.85
N GLY A 54 -0.50 -41.11 1.47
CA GLY A 54 -1.43 -40.02 1.19
C GLY A 54 -2.88 -40.33 1.56
N ARG A 55 -3.10 -41.36 2.40
CA ARG A 55 -4.44 -41.69 2.90
C ARG A 55 -4.86 -40.70 3.98
N VAL A 56 -6.13 -40.34 3.92
CA VAL A 56 -6.74 -39.44 4.89
C VAL A 56 -7.62 -40.22 5.85
N TYR A 57 -7.43 -40.00 7.13
CA TYR A 57 -8.24 -40.55 8.20
C TYR A 57 -8.96 -39.42 8.92
N VAL A 58 -10.26 -39.62 9.19
CA VAL A 58 -11.11 -38.64 9.84
C VAL A 58 -11.64 -39.25 11.14
N TYR A 59 -11.37 -38.59 12.26
CA TYR A 59 -11.79 -39.01 13.59
C TYR A 59 -12.81 -37.99 14.13
N LYS A 60 -13.93 -38.48 14.62
CA LYS A 60 -14.87 -37.71 15.43
C LYS A 60 -14.30 -37.59 16.83
N LEU A 61 -14.33 -36.39 17.40
CA LEU A 61 -13.97 -36.16 18.80
C LEU A 61 -15.21 -36.37 19.66
N VAL A 62 -15.13 -37.33 20.59
CA VAL A 62 -16.17 -37.63 21.59
C VAL A 62 -15.62 -37.26 22.95
N PRO A 63 -16.26 -36.35 23.70
CA PRO A 63 -15.75 -35.92 24.99
C PRO A 63 -15.74 -37.10 25.97
N GLU A 64 -14.65 -37.24 26.75
CA GLU A 64 -14.45 -38.24 27.76
C GLU A 64 -14.25 -37.57 29.11
N GLY A 65 -15.09 -37.94 30.11
CA GLY A 65 -15.03 -37.38 31.46
C GLY A 65 -15.99 -36.20 31.70
N ASP A 66 -15.76 -35.50 32.79
CA ASP A 66 -16.56 -34.35 33.21
C ASP A 66 -15.98 -33.04 32.63
N ILE A 67 -16.85 -32.02 32.53
CA ILE A 67 -16.42 -30.67 32.10
C ILE A 67 -15.49 -30.10 33.16
N ASN A 68 -14.39 -29.53 32.72
CA ASN A 68 -13.46 -28.83 33.60
C ASN A 68 -14.13 -27.53 34.11
N ASP A 69 -14.29 -27.43 35.43
CA ASP A 69 -14.98 -26.31 36.10
C ASP A 69 -14.29 -24.96 35.90
N GLU A 70 -12.98 -24.94 35.58
CA GLU A 70 -12.21 -23.72 35.38
C GLU A 70 -12.29 -23.19 33.93
N THR A 71 -12.32 -24.10 32.95
CA THR A 71 -12.32 -23.72 31.51
C THR A 71 -13.70 -23.79 30.86
N GLY A 72 -14.62 -24.58 31.45
CA GLY A 72 -15.93 -24.88 30.87
C GLY A 72 -15.86 -25.83 29.65
N GLU A 73 -14.70 -26.45 29.38
CA GLU A 73 -14.45 -27.36 28.28
C GLU A 73 -14.10 -28.77 28.78
N PHE A 74 -14.17 -29.74 27.88
CA PHE A 74 -13.71 -31.12 28.18
C PHE A 74 -12.20 -31.21 27.98
N ASP A 75 -11.48 -31.83 28.95
CA ASP A 75 -10.02 -31.94 28.86
C ASP A 75 -9.58 -33.13 28.00
N ASN A 76 -10.41 -34.17 27.84
CA ASN A 76 -10.07 -35.35 27.07
C ASN A 76 -11.14 -35.70 26.04
N PHE A 77 -10.69 -36.23 24.90
CA PHE A 77 -11.56 -36.68 23.82
C PHE A 77 -11.12 -38.06 23.34
N GLU A 78 -12.07 -38.97 23.21
CA GLU A 78 -11.89 -40.24 22.51
C GLU A 78 -11.99 -40.01 21.01
N GLU A 79 -11.07 -40.58 20.23
CA GLU A 79 -11.04 -40.51 18.78
C GLU A 79 -11.75 -41.71 18.15
N VAL A 80 -12.88 -41.47 17.54
CA VAL A 80 -13.66 -42.51 16.83
C VAL A 80 -13.51 -42.34 15.33
N ASP A 81 -13.02 -43.39 14.65
CA ASP A 81 -12.84 -43.38 13.20
C ASP A 81 -14.20 -43.30 12.48
N VAL A 82 -14.39 -42.22 11.73
CA VAL A 82 -15.60 -41.95 10.92
C VAL A 82 -15.20 -41.65 9.45
N THR A 83 -14.05 -42.16 9.02
CA THR A 83 -13.47 -41.87 7.69
C THR A 83 -14.45 -42.24 6.58
N PRO A 84 -14.94 -41.27 5.80
CA PRO A 84 -15.80 -41.54 4.64
C PRO A 84 -15.03 -42.30 3.54
N LYS A 85 -15.75 -43.10 2.76
CA LYS A 85 -15.15 -43.87 1.65
C LYS A 85 -14.50 -42.98 0.58
N ASP A 86 -14.96 -41.75 0.44
CA ASP A 86 -14.47 -40.75 -0.51
C ASP A 86 -13.59 -39.67 0.15
N ALA A 87 -13.13 -39.89 1.38
CA ALA A 87 -12.31 -38.95 2.13
C ALA A 87 -11.10 -38.45 1.32
N SER A 88 -10.37 -39.34 0.67
CA SER A 88 -9.20 -38.96 -0.13
C SER A 88 -9.55 -38.09 -1.35
N ARG A 89 -10.76 -38.23 -1.93
CA ARG A 89 -11.19 -37.40 -3.05
C ARG A 89 -11.57 -35.99 -2.58
N ILE A 90 -12.28 -35.89 -1.48
CA ILE A 90 -12.65 -34.61 -0.86
C ILE A 90 -11.40 -33.89 -0.40
N ALA A 91 -10.47 -34.61 0.26
CA ALA A 91 -9.19 -34.08 0.68
C ALA A 91 -8.36 -33.53 -0.49
N ALA A 92 -8.32 -34.22 -1.63
CA ALA A 92 -7.60 -33.76 -2.82
C ALA A 92 -8.19 -32.43 -3.40
N GLN A 93 -9.51 -32.26 -3.34
CA GLN A 93 -10.13 -30.99 -3.75
C GLN A 93 -9.84 -29.86 -2.79
N HIS A 94 -9.93 -30.09 -1.48
CA HIS A 94 -9.58 -29.13 -0.44
C HIS A 94 -8.09 -28.78 -0.45
N ALA A 95 -7.23 -29.79 -0.60
CA ALA A 95 -5.78 -29.60 -0.68
C ALA A 95 -5.41 -28.60 -1.80
N LYS A 96 -6.03 -28.69 -2.95
CA LYS A 96 -5.76 -27.77 -4.07
C LYS A 96 -6.07 -26.31 -3.72
N SER A 97 -7.15 -26.03 -3.03
CA SER A 97 -7.52 -24.67 -2.62
C SER A 97 -6.65 -24.15 -1.48
N GLU A 98 -6.36 -24.98 -0.48
CA GLU A 98 -5.48 -24.64 0.64
C GLU A 98 -4.04 -24.38 0.18
N ILE A 99 -3.51 -25.24 -0.67
CA ILE A 99 -2.19 -25.05 -1.27
C ILE A 99 -2.12 -23.71 -2.00
N ALA A 100 -3.15 -23.40 -2.82
CA ALA A 100 -3.20 -22.14 -3.55
C ALA A 100 -3.29 -20.93 -2.59
N GLU A 101 -3.90 -21.09 -1.41
CA GLU A 101 -3.94 -20.05 -0.38
C GLU A 101 -2.61 -19.91 0.33
N ILE A 102 -1.97 -21.00 0.72
CA ILE A 102 -0.66 -21.00 1.38
C ILE A 102 0.40 -20.39 0.46
N VAL A 103 0.43 -20.79 -0.82
CA VAL A 103 1.36 -20.21 -1.81
C VAL A 103 1.12 -18.71 -1.97
N ARG A 104 -0.13 -18.28 -2.03
CA ARG A 104 -0.45 -16.84 -2.08
C ARG A 104 -0.02 -16.09 -0.83
N ASN A 105 -0.23 -16.68 0.35
CA ASN A 105 0.16 -16.05 1.60
C ASN A 105 1.68 -15.98 1.74
N SER A 106 2.41 -17.04 1.34
CA SER A 106 3.88 -17.03 1.31
C SER A 106 4.40 -15.96 0.34
N ALA A 107 3.83 -15.86 -0.86
CA ALA A 107 4.20 -14.80 -1.82
C ALA A 107 3.91 -13.40 -1.28
N ARG A 108 2.78 -13.21 -0.57
CA ARG A 108 2.46 -11.93 0.09
C ARG A 108 3.44 -11.60 1.21
N GLN A 109 3.86 -12.61 1.98
CA GLN A 109 4.85 -12.42 3.04
C GLN A 109 6.19 -11.96 2.46
N GLN A 110 6.66 -12.58 1.39
CA GLN A 110 7.88 -12.16 0.70
C GLN A 110 7.77 -10.72 0.14
N ILE A 111 6.63 -10.37 -0.45
CA ILE A 111 6.37 -9.00 -0.91
C ILE A 111 6.39 -8.03 0.27
N PHE A 112 5.77 -8.37 1.40
CA PHE A 112 5.76 -7.54 2.59
C PHE A 112 7.18 -7.31 3.13
N GLU A 113 7.98 -8.36 3.27
CA GLU A 113 9.38 -8.27 3.74
C GLU A 113 10.25 -7.39 2.83
N GLU A 114 10.08 -7.52 1.51
CA GLU A 114 10.84 -6.74 0.53
C GLU A 114 10.42 -5.27 0.49
N PHE A 115 9.13 -4.99 0.54
CA PHE A 115 8.60 -3.65 0.25
C PHE A 115 8.22 -2.84 1.50
N SER A 116 8.08 -3.44 2.69
CA SER A 116 7.73 -2.73 3.92
C SER A 116 8.73 -1.63 4.28
N GLN A 117 10.02 -1.86 4.03
CA GLN A 117 11.09 -0.89 4.26
C GLN A 117 11.20 0.16 3.14
N ARG A 118 10.44 0.02 2.07
CA ARG A 118 10.45 0.91 0.90
C ARG A 118 9.23 1.85 0.86
N VAL A 119 8.48 1.93 1.95
CA VAL A 119 7.42 2.94 2.10
C VAL A 119 8.05 4.33 2.00
N GLY A 120 7.48 5.18 1.15
CA GLY A 120 8.06 6.47 0.79
C GLY A 120 8.96 6.47 -0.45
N ASP A 121 9.28 5.31 -1.03
CA ASP A 121 10.04 5.24 -2.29
C ASP A 121 9.14 5.40 -3.51
N ILE A 122 9.71 5.97 -4.57
CA ILE A 122 9.07 5.96 -5.90
C ILE A 122 9.28 4.60 -6.55
N ILE A 123 8.20 4.08 -7.09
CA ILE A 123 8.23 2.95 -8.02
C ILE A 123 7.77 3.38 -9.42
N THR A 124 8.27 2.68 -10.40
CA THR A 124 7.77 2.76 -11.78
C THR A 124 7.05 1.46 -12.11
N GLY A 125 5.82 1.56 -12.59
CA GLY A 125 5.04 0.40 -12.98
C GLY A 125 4.21 0.66 -14.23
N THR A 126 3.54 -0.38 -14.68
CA THR A 126 2.67 -0.36 -15.87
C THR A 126 1.23 -0.65 -15.44
N VAL A 127 0.29 0.17 -15.90
CA VAL A 127 -1.14 -0.02 -15.65
C VAL A 127 -1.63 -1.29 -16.34
N LEU A 128 -2.10 -2.26 -15.56
CA LEU A 128 -2.68 -3.51 -16.08
C LEU A 128 -4.18 -3.37 -16.33
N GLN A 129 -4.89 -2.90 -15.32
CA GLN A 129 -6.34 -2.81 -15.32
C GLN A 129 -6.79 -1.63 -14.47
N THR A 130 -7.92 -1.06 -14.82
CA THR A 130 -8.59 -0.02 -14.03
C THR A 130 -9.99 -0.47 -13.66
N THR A 131 -10.35 -0.23 -12.41
CA THR A 131 -11.70 -0.39 -11.87
C THR A 131 -12.26 0.98 -11.50
N PRO A 132 -13.53 1.10 -11.09
CA PRO A 132 -14.06 2.38 -10.59
C PRO A 132 -13.31 2.93 -9.37
N ASP A 133 -12.77 2.05 -8.53
CA ASP A 133 -12.20 2.41 -7.23
C ASP A 133 -10.67 2.52 -7.24
N PHE A 134 -9.98 1.78 -8.12
CA PHE A 134 -8.51 1.73 -8.17
C PHE A 134 -7.97 1.21 -9.50
N ALA A 135 -6.66 1.38 -9.71
CA ALA A 135 -5.92 0.76 -10.80
C ALA A 135 -4.93 -0.29 -10.28
N PHE A 136 -4.77 -1.37 -11.03
CA PHE A 136 -3.69 -2.36 -10.82
C PHE A 136 -2.45 -1.93 -11.59
N ILE A 137 -1.32 -1.88 -10.89
CA ILE A 137 -0.02 -1.46 -11.42
C ILE A 137 0.95 -2.63 -11.34
N LYS A 138 1.41 -3.13 -12.46
CA LYS A 138 2.48 -4.13 -12.52
C LYS A 138 3.82 -3.45 -12.26
N ILE A 139 4.50 -3.84 -11.19
CA ILE A 139 5.86 -3.37 -10.85
C ILE A 139 6.89 -4.26 -11.57
N ARG A 140 6.72 -5.57 -11.42
CA ARG A 140 7.50 -6.62 -12.10
C ARG A 140 6.65 -7.88 -12.23
N GLU A 141 7.21 -8.96 -12.81
CA GLU A 141 6.50 -10.23 -12.91
C GLU A 141 6.15 -10.76 -11.51
N GLY A 142 4.87 -11.10 -11.33
CA GLY A 142 4.34 -11.59 -10.05
C GLY A 142 4.19 -10.54 -8.94
N VAL A 143 4.52 -9.27 -9.17
CA VAL A 143 4.39 -8.20 -8.18
C VAL A 143 3.55 -7.05 -8.73
N GLU A 144 2.41 -6.86 -8.10
CA GLU A 144 1.45 -5.81 -8.45
C GLU A 144 1.23 -4.86 -7.27
N ALA A 145 0.87 -3.64 -7.58
CA ALA A 145 0.44 -2.63 -6.62
C ALA A 145 -0.97 -2.14 -6.92
N GLU A 146 -1.66 -1.70 -5.89
CA GLU A 146 -2.93 -1.01 -5.97
C GLU A 146 -2.72 0.51 -5.94
N LEU A 147 -3.30 1.21 -6.90
CA LEU A 147 -3.40 2.67 -6.92
C LEU A 147 -4.86 3.04 -6.64
N PRO A 148 -5.26 3.24 -5.38
CA PRO A 148 -6.63 3.57 -5.02
C PRO A 148 -6.97 5.00 -5.45
N TYR A 149 -8.24 5.21 -5.82
CA TYR A 149 -8.79 6.54 -6.11
C TYR A 149 -9.37 7.19 -4.85
N PHE A 150 -9.61 6.39 -3.81
CA PHE A 150 -10.11 6.82 -2.52
C PHE A 150 -9.36 6.10 -1.41
N ASP A 151 -8.79 6.83 -0.46
CA ASP A 151 -8.17 6.26 0.74
C ASP A 151 -9.04 6.55 1.96
N GLN A 152 -10.06 5.71 2.16
CA GLN A 152 -10.99 5.83 3.28
C GLN A 152 -10.34 5.62 4.66
N ARG A 153 -9.19 4.96 4.75
CA ARG A 153 -8.51 4.70 6.03
C ARG A 153 -7.71 5.88 6.52
N ARG A 154 -7.09 6.61 5.59
CA ARG A 154 -6.17 7.72 5.92
C ARG A 154 -6.87 9.06 6.02
N TYR A 155 -7.94 9.23 5.24
CA TYR A 155 -8.71 10.46 5.14
C TYR A 155 -10.20 10.12 5.02
N PRO A 156 -10.87 9.77 6.15
CA PRO A 156 -12.27 9.36 6.12
C PRO A 156 -13.20 10.46 5.58
N ASP A 157 -12.80 11.72 5.67
CA ASP A 157 -13.56 12.89 5.23
C ASP A 157 -13.05 13.49 3.91
N GLU A 158 -11.87 13.08 3.42
CA GLU A 158 -11.31 13.55 2.16
C GLU A 158 -11.44 12.45 1.09
N ARG A 159 -12.13 12.78 0.01
CA ARG A 159 -12.09 11.97 -1.20
C ARG A 159 -10.71 12.16 -1.84
N ASN A 160 -9.81 11.20 -1.65
CA ASN A 160 -8.57 11.12 -2.43
C ASN A 160 -8.93 10.79 -3.88
N GLU A 161 -9.42 11.79 -4.58
CA GLU A 161 -9.69 11.67 -6.00
C GLU A 161 -8.35 11.51 -6.75
N ARG A 162 -8.40 10.84 -7.89
CA ARG A 162 -7.26 10.85 -8.83
C ARG A 162 -6.80 12.29 -9.03
N PRO A 163 -5.50 12.54 -9.25
CA PRO A 163 -5.05 13.88 -9.61
C PRO A 163 -5.93 14.45 -10.71
N ALA A 164 -6.36 15.70 -10.58
CA ALA A 164 -7.28 16.32 -11.52
C ALA A 164 -6.74 16.17 -12.96
N GLY A 165 -7.57 15.66 -13.87
CA GLY A 165 -7.20 15.43 -15.26
C GLY A 165 -6.41 14.15 -15.55
N GLU A 166 -5.93 13.41 -14.55
CA GLU A 166 -5.24 12.13 -14.81
C GLU A 166 -6.23 11.01 -15.19
N ARG A 167 -5.87 10.30 -16.26
CA ARG A 167 -6.53 9.06 -16.67
C ARG A 167 -5.48 7.98 -16.81
N TYR A 168 -5.81 6.77 -16.37
CA TYR A 168 -4.93 5.62 -16.46
C TYR A 168 -5.41 4.69 -17.56
N ILE A 169 -4.52 4.38 -18.51
CA ILE A 169 -4.82 3.57 -19.69
C ILE A 169 -3.98 2.30 -19.59
N HIS A 170 -4.54 1.17 -20.04
CA HIS A 170 -3.83 -0.11 -20.10
C HIS A 170 -2.47 0.03 -20.81
N ASN A 171 -1.45 -0.63 -20.29
CA ASN A 171 -0.05 -0.55 -20.72
C ASN A 171 0.64 0.81 -20.54
N GLN A 172 0.00 1.75 -19.87
CA GLN A 172 0.62 3.03 -19.57
C GLN A 172 1.65 2.90 -18.46
N ARG A 173 2.85 3.43 -18.68
CA ARG A 173 3.88 3.54 -17.65
C ARG A 173 3.60 4.74 -16.74
N ILE A 174 3.68 4.54 -15.45
CA ILE A 174 3.48 5.58 -14.42
C ILE A 174 4.51 5.44 -13.31
N ARG A 175 4.84 6.56 -12.67
CA ARG A 175 5.56 6.59 -11.39
C ARG A 175 4.58 6.90 -10.28
N ALA A 176 4.74 6.24 -9.15
CA ALA A 176 3.94 6.45 -7.95
C ALA A 176 4.77 6.22 -6.70
N ILE A 177 4.36 6.79 -5.57
CA ILE A 177 5.02 6.58 -4.29
C ILE A 177 4.35 5.42 -3.54
N ILE A 178 5.13 4.56 -2.89
CA ILE A 178 4.61 3.54 -2.00
C ILE A 178 4.14 4.24 -0.71
N VAL A 179 2.87 4.12 -0.39
CA VAL A 179 2.29 4.73 0.82
C VAL A 179 1.99 3.72 1.90
N ASP A 180 1.79 2.46 1.53
CA ASP A 180 1.53 1.39 2.47
C ASP A 180 1.87 0.02 1.86
N VAL A 181 2.21 -0.94 2.72
CA VAL A 181 2.36 -2.35 2.35
C VAL A 181 1.58 -3.18 3.37
N ARG A 182 0.52 -3.85 2.92
CA ARG A 182 -0.39 -4.60 3.79
C ARG A 182 0.31 -5.82 4.36
N ASP A 183 0.33 -5.93 5.69
CA ASP A 183 0.82 -7.10 6.38
C ASP A 183 -0.17 -8.27 6.23
N PRO A 184 0.24 -9.41 5.62
CA PRO A 184 -0.62 -10.57 5.46
C PRO A 184 -1.03 -11.21 6.79
N ASN A 185 -0.28 -10.96 7.87
CA ASN A 185 -0.54 -11.50 9.23
C ASN A 185 -1.28 -10.51 10.13
N SER A 186 -1.72 -9.38 9.60
CA SER A 186 -2.47 -8.38 10.38
C SER A 186 -3.77 -8.98 10.94
N ASN A 187 -4.00 -8.80 12.24
CA ASN A 187 -5.24 -9.16 12.91
C ASN A 187 -6.41 -8.23 12.59
N GLN A 188 -6.21 -7.22 11.75
CA GLN A 188 -7.29 -6.32 11.33
C GLN A 188 -8.23 -7.08 10.40
N PRO A 189 -9.56 -6.96 10.62
CA PRO A 189 -10.51 -7.59 9.72
C PRO A 189 -10.31 -7.05 8.31
N PRO A 190 -10.14 -7.92 7.29
CA PRO A 190 -9.94 -7.48 5.93
C PRO A 190 -11.18 -6.73 5.45
N ILE A 191 -10.99 -5.60 4.78
CA ILE A 191 -12.08 -4.92 4.08
C ILE A 191 -12.63 -5.88 3.01
N ARG A 192 -13.93 -5.84 2.80
CA ARG A 192 -14.60 -6.69 1.80
C ARG A 192 -13.87 -6.64 0.45
N GLY A 193 -13.37 -7.77 -0.02
CA GLY A 193 -12.59 -7.89 -1.26
C GLY A 193 -11.09 -7.63 -1.12
N GLU A 194 -10.57 -7.24 0.04
CA GLU A 194 -9.15 -6.91 0.26
C GLU A 194 -8.21 -8.12 0.08
N ARG A 195 -8.68 -9.33 0.38
CA ARG A 195 -7.89 -10.57 0.17
C ARG A 195 -7.49 -10.83 -1.29
N GLN A 196 -8.17 -10.16 -2.24
CA GLN A 196 -7.89 -10.27 -3.67
C GLN A 196 -7.07 -9.09 -4.22
N ARG A 197 -6.78 -8.10 -3.37
CA ARG A 197 -6.05 -6.89 -3.76
C ARG A 197 -4.54 -7.05 -3.55
N PRO A 198 -3.70 -6.36 -4.34
CA PRO A 198 -2.26 -6.32 -4.12
C PRO A 198 -1.90 -5.83 -2.73
N SER A 199 -0.78 -6.35 -2.18
CA SER A 199 -0.29 -5.93 -0.86
C SER A 199 0.28 -4.53 -0.85
N ILE A 200 0.90 -4.10 -1.96
CA ILE A 200 1.53 -2.79 -2.10
C ILE A 200 0.49 -1.76 -2.49
N VAL A 201 0.39 -0.68 -1.73
CA VAL A 201 -0.47 0.46 -2.01
C VAL A 201 0.38 1.64 -2.43
N VAL A 202 0.04 2.22 -3.57
CA VAL A 202 0.77 3.37 -4.12
C VAL A 202 -0.14 4.57 -4.33
N SER A 203 0.45 5.76 -4.34
CA SER A 203 -0.28 7.02 -4.51
C SER A 203 0.37 7.91 -5.55
N ARG A 204 -0.46 8.67 -6.26
CA ARG A 204 -0.04 9.79 -7.11
C ARG A 204 -0.50 11.15 -6.56
N THR A 205 -1.31 11.14 -5.51
CA THR A 205 -1.78 12.38 -4.85
C THR A 205 -0.94 12.77 -3.63
N HIS A 206 -0.15 11.84 -3.07
CA HIS A 206 0.65 12.08 -1.88
C HIS A 206 1.70 13.19 -2.11
N PRO A 207 1.86 14.16 -1.20
CA PRO A 207 2.82 15.27 -1.33
C PRO A 207 4.26 14.80 -1.52
N ASP A 208 4.67 13.72 -0.86
CA ASP A 208 6.03 13.20 -0.95
C ASP A 208 6.39 12.66 -2.34
N LEU A 209 5.40 12.39 -3.21
CA LEU A 209 5.71 12.10 -4.61
C LEU A 209 6.51 13.25 -5.25
N ILE A 210 6.12 14.50 -5.00
CA ILE A 210 6.84 15.67 -5.52
C ILE A 210 8.24 15.74 -4.91
N ARG A 211 8.38 15.55 -3.61
CA ARG A 211 9.67 15.55 -2.92
C ARG A 211 10.63 14.54 -3.57
N ARG A 212 10.17 13.30 -3.77
CA ARG A 212 10.96 12.25 -4.39
C ARG A 212 11.27 12.51 -5.87
N LEU A 213 10.35 13.16 -6.59
CA LEU A 213 10.64 13.57 -7.98
C LEU A 213 11.75 14.63 -8.04
N PHE A 214 11.77 15.59 -7.11
CA PHE A 214 12.88 16.54 -7.02
C PHE A 214 14.21 15.86 -6.64
N GLU A 215 14.20 14.89 -5.73
CA GLU A 215 15.40 14.09 -5.42
C GLU A 215 15.97 13.37 -6.65
N LEU A 216 15.10 12.90 -7.55
CA LEU A 216 15.53 12.22 -8.78
C LEU A 216 16.05 13.18 -9.86
N GLU A 217 15.52 14.41 -9.93
CA GLU A 217 15.82 15.34 -11.02
C GLU A 217 16.86 16.42 -10.62
N VAL A 218 17.11 16.62 -9.33
CA VAL A 218 17.96 17.68 -8.78
C VAL A 218 19.09 17.08 -7.96
N PRO A 219 20.33 17.03 -8.49
CA PRO A 219 21.47 16.46 -7.77
C PRO A 219 21.69 17.07 -6.38
N GLU A 220 21.52 18.39 -6.26
CA GLU A 220 21.71 19.12 -5.01
C GLU A 220 20.67 18.72 -3.93
N VAL A 221 19.48 18.26 -4.35
CA VAL A 221 18.48 17.69 -3.42
C VAL A 221 18.83 16.25 -3.06
N TYR A 222 19.29 15.46 -4.03
CA TYR A 222 19.73 14.09 -3.78
C TYR A 222 20.94 14.03 -2.82
N GLU A 223 21.87 14.95 -2.95
CA GLU A 223 23.05 15.09 -2.09
C GLU A 223 22.73 15.71 -0.71
N GLY A 224 21.48 16.19 -0.51
CA GLY A 224 21.06 16.81 0.73
C GLY A 224 21.58 18.23 0.96
N VAL A 225 22.20 18.88 -0.04
CA VAL A 225 22.65 20.28 0.03
C VAL A 225 21.44 21.23 -0.05
N VAL A 226 20.45 20.87 -0.87
CA VAL A 226 19.13 21.53 -0.93
C VAL A 226 18.10 20.63 -0.29
N GLU A 227 17.32 21.19 0.63
CA GLU A 227 16.27 20.48 1.33
C GLU A 227 14.90 20.95 0.87
N VAL A 228 14.01 19.99 0.57
CA VAL A 228 12.56 20.26 0.39
C VAL A 228 11.91 20.29 1.78
N ARG A 229 11.68 21.49 2.28
CA ARG A 229 11.16 21.74 3.65
C ARG A 229 9.66 21.45 3.76
N SER A 230 8.88 21.88 2.78
CA SER A 230 7.43 21.73 2.78
C SER A 230 6.89 21.61 1.36
N VAL A 231 5.78 20.87 1.24
CA VAL A 231 5.02 20.74 -0.01
C VAL A 231 3.54 20.97 0.31
N ALA A 232 2.96 22.02 -0.29
CA ALA A 232 1.52 22.24 -0.31
C ALA A 232 1.01 21.85 -1.69
N ARG A 233 0.11 20.83 -1.77
CA ARG A 233 -0.27 20.21 -3.02
C ARG A 233 -1.78 20.10 -3.21
N GLU A 234 -2.24 20.58 -4.35
CA GLU A 234 -3.54 20.26 -4.93
C GLU A 234 -3.28 19.41 -6.18
N ALA A 235 -3.36 18.08 -5.99
CA ALA A 235 -2.89 17.11 -6.99
C ALA A 235 -3.58 17.26 -8.34
N GLY A 236 -2.79 17.36 -9.42
CA GLY A 236 -3.26 17.60 -10.80
C GLY A 236 -3.61 19.03 -11.11
N VAL A 237 -3.52 19.95 -10.15
CA VAL A 237 -3.81 21.38 -10.32
C VAL A 237 -2.55 22.20 -10.14
N ARG A 238 -2.09 22.32 -8.90
CA ARG A 238 -0.92 23.14 -8.56
C ARG A 238 -0.30 22.70 -7.24
N SER A 239 1.03 22.84 -7.17
CA SER A 239 1.80 22.58 -5.98
C SER A 239 2.80 23.70 -5.72
N LYS A 240 3.04 23.99 -4.44
CA LYS A 240 4.11 24.87 -3.98
C LYS A 240 5.11 24.04 -3.18
N VAL A 241 6.37 24.17 -3.54
CA VAL A 241 7.49 23.43 -2.95
C VAL A 241 8.45 24.42 -2.32
N ALA A 242 8.49 24.44 -1.00
CA ALA A 242 9.39 25.32 -0.26
C ALA A 242 10.74 24.62 -0.04
N VAL A 243 11.81 25.27 -0.46
CA VAL A 243 13.17 24.73 -0.43
C VAL A 243 14.13 25.64 0.33
N SER A 244 15.10 25.05 0.99
CA SER A 244 16.22 25.75 1.65
C SER A 244 17.55 25.15 1.22
N SER A 245 18.64 25.87 1.39
CA SER A 245 20.00 25.35 1.17
C SER A 245 20.78 25.34 2.47
N LEU A 246 21.62 24.33 2.67
CA LEU A 246 22.64 24.29 3.73
C LEU A 246 23.89 25.07 3.37
N ASP A 247 24.10 25.39 2.08
CA ASP A 247 25.19 26.26 1.61
C ASP A 247 24.60 27.64 1.25
N ASP A 248 24.99 28.67 2.00
CA ASP A 248 24.53 30.06 1.80
C ASP A 248 24.88 30.63 0.42
N ARG A 249 25.82 30.03 -0.29
CA ARG A 249 26.25 30.45 -1.63
C ARG A 249 25.41 29.84 -2.75
N LEU A 250 24.58 28.86 -2.44
CA LEU A 250 23.73 28.15 -3.40
C LEU A 250 22.30 28.70 -3.35
N ASP A 251 21.80 29.15 -4.49
CA ASP A 251 20.37 29.46 -4.65
C ASP A 251 19.56 28.16 -4.75
N PRO A 252 18.80 27.77 -3.70
CA PRO A 252 18.04 26.52 -3.72
C PRO A 252 16.88 26.54 -4.71
N VAL A 253 16.30 27.71 -4.97
CA VAL A 253 15.21 27.86 -5.94
C VAL A 253 15.74 27.68 -7.36
N GLY A 254 16.86 28.37 -7.65
CA GLY A 254 17.54 28.24 -8.95
C GLY A 254 18.01 26.80 -9.23
N ALA A 255 18.52 26.10 -8.23
CA ALA A 255 18.94 24.70 -8.34
C ALA A 255 17.76 23.79 -8.71
N CYS A 256 16.63 23.93 -8.02
CA CYS A 256 15.42 23.12 -8.28
C CYS A 256 14.75 23.47 -9.60
N VAL A 257 14.72 24.75 -10.00
CA VAL A 257 14.16 25.19 -11.28
C VAL A 257 15.02 24.71 -12.44
N GLY A 258 16.34 24.80 -12.29
CA GLY A 258 17.33 24.41 -13.29
C GLY A 258 17.41 25.37 -14.48
N PRO A 259 18.39 25.17 -15.38
CA PRO A 259 18.61 26.03 -16.54
C PRO A 259 17.34 26.17 -17.39
N LYS A 260 16.87 27.41 -17.58
CA LYS A 260 15.63 27.71 -18.31
C LYS A 260 14.40 26.91 -17.84
N GLY A 261 14.39 26.50 -16.57
CA GLY A 261 13.30 25.71 -15.98
C GLY A 261 13.27 24.23 -16.42
N SER A 262 14.39 23.67 -16.86
CA SER A 262 14.43 22.29 -17.37
C SER A 262 14.04 21.25 -16.32
N ARG A 263 14.60 21.37 -15.09
CA ARG A 263 14.36 20.38 -14.01
C ARG A 263 12.90 20.41 -13.56
N VAL A 264 12.37 21.58 -13.24
CA VAL A 264 10.95 21.69 -12.83
C VAL A 264 10.01 21.25 -13.93
N ARG A 265 10.33 21.46 -15.22
CA ARG A 265 9.50 20.96 -16.33
C ARG A 265 9.47 19.45 -16.42
N THR A 266 10.56 18.76 -16.10
CA THR A 266 10.58 17.29 -16.03
C THR A 266 9.61 16.80 -14.94
N VAL A 267 9.65 17.43 -13.76
CA VAL A 267 8.71 17.11 -12.66
C VAL A 267 7.25 17.38 -13.09
N VAL A 268 6.97 18.56 -13.69
CA VAL A 268 5.65 18.91 -14.20
C VAL A 268 5.16 17.92 -15.26
N SER A 269 6.05 17.47 -16.15
CA SER A 269 5.72 16.45 -17.17
C SER A 269 5.36 15.11 -16.56
N GLU A 270 6.08 14.67 -15.53
CA GLU A 270 5.75 13.44 -14.78
C GLU A 270 4.40 13.54 -14.09
N LEU A 271 4.08 14.72 -13.54
CA LEU A 271 2.80 15.04 -12.89
C LEU A 271 1.69 15.42 -13.89
N ARG A 272 1.92 15.21 -15.19
CA ARG A 272 0.95 15.41 -16.28
C ARG A 272 0.38 16.82 -16.38
N GLY A 273 1.22 17.79 -16.12
CA GLY A 273 0.90 19.21 -16.27
C GLY A 273 0.43 19.89 -14.98
N GLU A 274 0.48 19.22 -13.83
CA GLU A 274 0.34 19.85 -12.53
C GLU A 274 1.41 20.95 -12.39
N ARG A 275 0.97 22.18 -12.11
CA ARG A 275 1.90 23.31 -11.97
C ARG A 275 2.70 23.18 -10.70
N VAL A 276 4.00 23.38 -10.77
CA VAL A 276 4.89 23.31 -9.62
C VAL A 276 5.64 24.63 -9.48
N ASP A 277 5.37 25.34 -8.39
CA ASP A 277 6.09 26.56 -8.02
C ASP A 277 7.11 26.22 -6.94
N VAL A 278 8.37 26.54 -7.18
CA VAL A 278 9.44 26.42 -6.19
C VAL A 278 9.62 27.76 -5.50
N VAL A 279 9.58 27.77 -4.17
CA VAL A 279 9.66 28.98 -3.36
C VAL A 279 10.76 28.83 -2.29
N LEU A 280 11.34 29.96 -1.88
CA LEU A 280 12.36 29.95 -0.82
C LEU A 280 11.69 29.77 0.54
N TRP A 281 12.14 28.76 1.29
CA TRP A 281 11.75 28.57 2.68
C TRP A 281 12.28 29.67 3.58
N SER A 282 11.54 30.01 4.61
CA SER A 282 11.98 30.86 5.72
C SER A 282 11.40 30.35 7.02
N ASP A 283 12.21 30.35 8.08
CA ASP A 283 11.74 30.02 9.43
C ASP A 283 10.84 31.12 10.03
N ASP A 284 10.91 32.34 9.48
CA ASP A 284 9.92 33.40 9.75
C ASP A 284 8.63 33.11 8.94
N PRO A 285 7.51 32.80 9.60
CA PRO A 285 6.25 32.52 8.91
C PRO A 285 5.78 33.65 8.00
N SER A 286 6.00 34.91 8.38
CA SER A 286 5.61 36.07 7.57
C SER A 286 6.39 36.12 6.25
N ARG A 287 7.69 35.84 6.30
CA ARG A 287 8.54 35.73 5.10
C ARG A 287 8.18 34.51 4.26
N CYS A 288 7.91 33.38 4.92
CA CYS A 288 7.52 32.15 4.22
C CYS A 288 6.22 32.37 3.41
N VAL A 289 5.20 32.98 3.99
CA VAL A 289 3.95 33.34 3.30
C VAL A 289 4.20 34.33 2.17
N ALA A 290 5.03 35.36 2.40
CA ALA A 290 5.38 36.31 1.33
C ALA A 290 6.06 35.65 0.14
N ASN A 291 7.04 34.75 0.42
CA ASN A 291 7.74 33.99 -0.62
C ASN A 291 6.78 33.05 -1.40
N ALA A 292 5.82 32.45 -0.69
CA ALA A 292 4.84 31.56 -1.29
C ALA A 292 3.87 32.27 -2.25
N LEU A 293 3.70 33.57 -2.14
CA LEU A 293 2.87 34.37 -3.03
C LEU A 293 3.62 34.90 -4.26
N SER A 294 4.91 34.60 -4.37
CA SER A 294 5.68 34.94 -5.58
C SER A 294 4.94 34.48 -6.85
N PRO A 295 4.97 35.28 -7.95
CA PRO A 295 5.76 36.50 -8.18
C PRO A 295 5.08 37.80 -7.70
N ALA A 296 3.96 37.76 -6.96
CA ALA A 296 3.32 38.95 -6.42
C ALA A 296 4.21 39.64 -5.36
N ARG A 297 4.28 40.98 -5.45
CA ARG A 297 5.00 41.78 -4.44
C ARG A 297 4.11 41.96 -3.21
N VAL A 298 4.58 41.52 -2.06
CA VAL A 298 3.88 41.63 -0.78
C VAL A 298 4.46 42.80 0.01
N SER A 299 3.61 43.68 0.50
CA SER A 299 4.01 44.83 1.33
C SER A 299 4.16 44.43 2.80
N ARG A 300 3.25 43.62 3.32
CA ARG A 300 3.24 43.17 4.71
C ARG A 300 2.46 41.88 4.86
N VAL A 301 2.91 41.03 5.77
CA VAL A 301 2.19 39.82 6.23
C VAL A 301 2.02 39.90 7.74
N ILE A 302 0.82 39.59 8.23
CA ILE A 302 0.49 39.46 9.62
C ILE A 302 -0.01 38.04 9.82
N VAL A 303 0.75 37.22 10.54
CA VAL A 303 0.41 35.82 10.82
C VAL A 303 -0.23 35.71 12.19
N ASP A 304 -1.34 35.00 12.28
CA ASP A 304 -1.99 34.57 13.51
C ASP A 304 -1.82 33.04 13.62
N PRO A 305 -0.82 32.55 14.38
CA PRO A 305 -0.55 31.13 14.49
C PRO A 305 -1.62 30.34 15.23
N GLU A 306 -2.36 31.01 16.15
CA GLU A 306 -3.39 30.37 16.98
C GLU A 306 -4.59 29.94 16.12
N ASN A 307 -4.94 30.78 15.13
CA ASN A 307 -6.07 30.53 14.23
C ASN A 307 -5.66 29.98 12.85
N ASN A 308 -4.39 29.67 12.65
CA ASN A 308 -3.84 29.28 11.32
C ASN A 308 -4.25 30.26 10.20
N TYR A 309 -4.15 31.54 10.47
CA TYR A 309 -4.60 32.59 9.60
C TYR A 309 -3.48 33.59 9.30
N ALA A 310 -3.43 34.07 8.05
CA ALA A 310 -2.50 35.11 7.66
C ALA A 310 -3.20 36.21 6.85
N THR A 311 -3.02 37.47 7.27
CA THR A 311 -3.45 38.65 6.51
C THR A 311 -2.28 39.16 5.69
N VAL A 312 -2.46 39.21 4.37
CA VAL A 312 -1.43 39.68 3.44
C VAL A 312 -1.87 40.99 2.81
N ILE A 313 -1.01 42.00 2.90
CA ILE A 313 -1.22 43.32 2.32
C ILE A 313 -0.34 43.42 1.07
N VAL A 314 -0.97 43.70 -0.06
CA VAL A 314 -0.32 43.88 -1.36
C VAL A 314 -0.74 45.22 -1.99
N PRO A 315 0.07 45.84 -2.86
CA PRO A 315 -0.37 46.95 -3.68
C PRO A 315 -1.55 46.58 -4.58
N ASP A 316 -2.43 47.51 -4.90
CA ASP A 316 -3.63 47.25 -5.69
C ASP A 316 -3.34 46.62 -7.06
N ASP A 317 -2.23 47.00 -7.69
CA ASP A 317 -1.76 46.45 -8.96
C ASP A 317 -1.28 44.96 -8.82
N GLN A 318 -1.01 44.49 -7.60
CA GLN A 318 -0.55 43.12 -7.34
C GLN A 318 -1.68 42.21 -6.86
N LEU A 319 -2.85 42.74 -6.52
CA LEU A 319 -3.94 41.99 -5.85
C LEU A 319 -4.38 40.77 -6.70
N SER A 320 -4.65 41.00 -7.99
CA SER A 320 -5.05 39.91 -8.90
C SER A 320 -3.97 38.85 -9.07
N LEU A 321 -2.69 39.23 -9.00
CA LEU A 321 -1.57 38.31 -9.11
C LEU A 321 -1.39 37.49 -7.79
N ALA A 322 -1.55 38.15 -6.64
CA ALA A 322 -1.47 37.52 -5.33
C ALA A 322 -2.59 36.50 -5.13
N ILE A 323 -3.82 36.78 -5.54
CA ILE A 323 -4.96 35.85 -5.48
C ILE A 323 -4.79 34.75 -6.52
N GLY A 324 -4.38 35.09 -7.75
CA GLY A 324 -4.31 34.19 -8.88
C GLY A 324 -5.69 33.84 -9.46
N LYS A 325 -5.68 33.13 -10.60
CA LYS A 325 -6.91 32.63 -11.23
C LYS A 325 -7.62 31.66 -10.26
N GLU A 326 -8.89 31.90 -9.97
CA GLU A 326 -9.71 31.09 -9.06
C GLU A 326 -9.10 30.91 -7.66
N GLY A 327 -8.29 31.88 -7.19
CA GLY A 327 -7.63 31.83 -5.89
C GLY A 327 -6.43 30.89 -5.79
N GLN A 328 -5.97 30.29 -6.90
CA GLN A 328 -4.93 29.25 -6.95
C GLN A 328 -3.56 29.69 -6.40
N ASN A 329 -3.28 31.00 -6.29
CA ASN A 329 -2.00 31.44 -5.73
C ASN A 329 -2.08 31.68 -4.23
N ALA A 330 -3.27 31.98 -3.71
CA ALA A 330 -3.51 32.23 -2.29
C ALA A 330 -3.93 30.99 -1.48
N ARG A 331 -4.32 29.92 -2.16
CA ARG A 331 -4.63 28.60 -1.57
C ARG A 331 -3.44 27.88 -1.02
#